data_956d907545a578bbebcd42b28be57dab
#
_entry.id   956d907545a578bbebcd42b28be57dab
#
_cell.length_a   1.000
_cell.length_b   1.000
_cell.length_c   1.000
_cell.angle_alpha   90.00
_cell.angle_beta   90.00
_cell.angle_gamma   90.00
#
_symmetry.space_group_name_H-M   'P 1'
#
loop_
_entity.id
_entity.type
_entity.pdbx_description
1 polymer ?
#
loop_
_entity_poly.entity_id
_entity_poly.type
_entity_poly.pdbx_seq_one_letter_code
_entity_poly.pdbx_strand_id
1 'polypeptide(L)'
;LLNDRLLRSGLLPQPLPKMLLPDDTQDIIFKQINSKYPQGDPTGDQLWNKYTAALPKLDELLRNFRDYLEDTYGMWSYTNSSFTNALSKYLNGAPVLEIMAGNGYISKGLRNSNPHQTIYTTDSQEWVTENETGKHPVTSIEKLDAIAAIDKYGNEVHYVIMSWAPDK
;
A
#
# COMPACT_ATOMS: atom_id res chain seq x y z
N LEU A 1 9.48 -13.68 9.80
CA LEU A 1 10.77 -14.22 9.28
C LEU A 1 10.73 -14.50 7.78
N LEU A 2 9.71 -15.20 7.26
CA LEU A 2 9.59 -15.49 5.81
C LEU A 2 9.29 -14.22 5.02
N ASN A 3 8.37 -13.40 5.49
CA ASN A 3 8.02 -12.12 4.88
C ASN A 3 9.19 -11.12 4.88
N ASP A 4 9.98 -11.08 5.94
CA ASP A 4 11.17 -10.23 6.02
C ASP A 4 12.16 -10.54 4.88
N ARG A 5 12.46 -11.81 4.66
CA ARG A 5 13.34 -12.23 3.56
C ARG A 5 12.78 -11.89 2.19
N LEU A 6 11.48 -12.06 1.98
CA LEU A 6 10.81 -11.74 0.72
C LEU A 6 10.82 -10.24 0.44
N LEU A 7 10.51 -9.40 1.43
CA LEU A 7 10.53 -7.95 1.29
C LEU A 7 11.93 -7.42 1.00
N ARG A 8 12.96 -7.94 1.69
CA ARG A 8 14.36 -7.55 1.45
C ARG A 8 14.88 -7.99 0.08
N SER A 9 14.32 -9.04 -0.50
CA SER A 9 14.63 -9.46 -1.88
C SER A 9 13.89 -8.64 -2.95
N GLY A 10 13.07 -7.67 -2.55
CA GLY A 10 12.25 -6.86 -3.44
C GLY A 10 10.99 -7.55 -3.95
N LEU A 11 10.64 -8.70 -3.37
CA LEU A 11 9.35 -9.33 -3.63
C LEU A 11 8.28 -8.65 -2.78
N LEU A 12 7.14 -8.38 -3.41
CA LEU A 12 6.01 -7.80 -2.73
C LEU A 12 5.30 -8.86 -1.88
N PRO A 13 4.83 -8.49 -0.68
CA PRO A 13 4.09 -9.42 0.16
C PRO A 13 2.82 -9.87 -0.55
N GLN A 14 2.38 -11.07 -0.25
CA GLN A 14 1.03 -11.49 -0.62
C GLN A 14 0.02 -10.61 0.14
N PRO A 15 -1.14 -10.34 -0.46
CA PRO A 15 -2.18 -9.61 0.26
C PRO A 15 -2.52 -10.38 1.53
N LEU A 16 -2.67 -9.65 2.62
CA LEU A 16 -3.27 -10.22 3.81
C LEU A 16 -4.65 -10.78 3.44
N PRO A 17 -5.08 -11.90 4.07
CA PRO A 17 -6.45 -12.34 3.92
C PRO A 17 -7.34 -11.12 4.15
N LYS A 18 -8.40 -10.97 3.37
CA LYS A 18 -9.28 -9.79 3.35
C LYS A 18 -9.50 -9.30 4.77
N MET A 19 -8.66 -8.39 5.19
CA MET A 19 -8.80 -7.75 6.50
C MET A 19 -9.92 -6.76 6.37
N LEU A 20 -10.98 -7.02 7.11
CA LEU A 20 -12.02 -6.04 7.30
C LEU A 20 -11.42 -4.93 8.16
N LEU A 21 -11.48 -3.71 7.66
CA LEU A 21 -11.18 -2.53 8.48
C LEU A 21 -12.13 -2.52 9.69
N PRO A 22 -11.75 -1.89 10.82
CA PRO A 22 -12.63 -1.80 11.99
C PRO A 22 -14.04 -1.32 11.66
N ASP A 23 -14.18 -0.31 10.80
CA ASP A 23 -15.46 0.23 10.37
C ASP A 23 -16.29 -0.79 9.58
N ASP A 24 -15.68 -1.50 8.62
CA ASP A 24 -16.35 -2.57 7.87
C ASP A 24 -16.81 -3.70 8.81
N THR A 25 -15.98 -4.00 9.82
CA THR A 25 -16.31 -5.03 10.84
C THR A 25 -17.48 -4.57 11.70
N GLN A 26 -17.51 -3.31 12.12
CA GLN A 26 -18.62 -2.71 12.85
C GLN A 26 -19.93 -2.82 12.06
N ASP A 27 -19.92 -2.46 10.80
CA ASP A 27 -21.09 -2.52 9.92
C ASP A 27 -21.63 -3.93 9.79
N ILE A 28 -20.76 -4.92 9.67
CA ILE A 28 -21.17 -6.33 9.60
C ILE A 28 -21.80 -6.78 10.91
N ILE A 29 -21.16 -6.46 12.04
CA ILE A 29 -21.68 -6.79 13.37
C ILE A 29 -23.06 -6.14 13.58
N PHE A 30 -23.18 -4.85 13.24
CA PHE A 30 -24.43 -4.12 13.34
C PHE A 30 -25.56 -4.77 12.53
N LYS A 31 -25.31 -5.08 11.26
CA LYS A 31 -26.27 -5.72 10.37
C LYS A 31 -26.69 -7.10 10.88
N GLN A 32 -25.74 -7.89 11.38
CA GLN A 32 -26.01 -9.23 11.90
C GLN A 32 -26.85 -9.19 13.19
N ILE A 33 -26.56 -8.27 14.09
CA ILE A 33 -27.32 -8.11 15.33
C ILE A 33 -28.74 -7.61 15.02
N ASN A 34 -28.87 -6.53 14.25
CA ASN A 34 -30.18 -5.93 13.93
C ASN A 34 -31.08 -6.83 13.09
N SER A 35 -30.53 -7.81 12.39
CA SER A 35 -31.32 -8.81 11.69
C SER A 35 -32.11 -9.73 12.64
N LYS A 36 -31.70 -9.85 13.90
CA LYS A 36 -32.27 -10.75 14.91
C LYS A 36 -32.89 -10.02 16.09
N TYR A 37 -32.36 -8.89 16.45
CA TYR A 37 -32.73 -8.12 17.63
C TYR A 37 -33.02 -6.66 17.20
N PRO A 38 -34.25 -6.17 17.43
CA PRO A 38 -34.62 -4.78 17.17
C PRO A 38 -33.68 -3.82 17.93
N GLN A 39 -33.48 -2.65 17.39
CA GLN A 39 -32.70 -1.60 18.06
C GLN A 39 -33.28 -1.27 19.43
N GLY A 40 -32.42 -1.29 20.47
CA GLY A 40 -32.84 -1.12 21.86
C GLY A 40 -33.17 -2.42 22.60
N ASP A 41 -33.06 -3.60 21.95
CA ASP A 41 -33.15 -4.87 22.62
C ASP A 41 -31.92 -5.10 23.53
N PRO A 42 -32.09 -5.36 24.83
CA PRO A 42 -30.94 -5.52 25.75
C PRO A 42 -29.98 -6.65 25.35
N THR A 43 -30.48 -7.72 24.70
CA THR A 43 -29.65 -8.82 24.21
C THR A 43 -28.83 -8.37 23.03
N GLY A 44 -29.39 -7.61 22.11
CA GLY A 44 -28.69 -6.99 20.98
C GLY A 44 -27.58 -6.05 21.44
N ASP A 45 -27.86 -5.21 22.44
CA ASP A 45 -26.89 -4.28 23.02
C ASP A 45 -25.72 -5.02 23.71
N GLN A 46 -25.99 -6.10 24.43
CA GLN A 46 -24.95 -6.93 25.03
C GLN A 46 -24.04 -7.59 23.96
N LEU A 47 -24.62 -8.10 22.88
CA LEU A 47 -23.90 -8.70 21.79
C LEU A 47 -23.04 -7.67 21.04
N TRP A 48 -23.59 -6.48 20.81
CA TRP A 48 -22.85 -5.36 20.23
C TRP A 48 -21.62 -5.02 21.05
N ASN A 49 -21.78 -4.77 22.34
CA ASN A 49 -20.68 -4.44 23.24
C ASN A 49 -19.61 -5.55 23.27
N LYS A 50 -20.04 -6.81 23.29
CA LYS A 50 -19.13 -7.96 23.30
C LYS A 50 -18.29 -8.05 22.02
N TYR A 51 -18.92 -7.92 20.85
CA TYR A 51 -18.22 -8.14 19.58
C TYR A 51 -17.41 -6.91 19.15
N THR A 52 -17.79 -5.72 19.56
CA THR A 52 -17.02 -4.49 19.24
C THR A 52 -15.87 -4.21 20.20
N ALA A 53 -15.83 -4.84 21.37
CA ALA A 53 -14.78 -4.62 22.37
C ALA A 53 -13.34 -4.88 21.88
N ALA A 54 -13.16 -5.75 20.87
CA ALA A 54 -11.86 -6.06 20.32
C ALA A 54 -11.39 -5.11 19.19
N LEU A 55 -12.27 -4.27 18.66
CA LEU A 55 -11.98 -3.42 17.50
C LEU A 55 -10.85 -2.40 17.73
N PRO A 56 -10.77 -1.73 18.91
CA PRO A 56 -9.66 -0.81 19.17
C PRO A 56 -8.29 -1.50 19.12
N LYS A 57 -8.21 -2.75 19.61
CA LYS A 57 -6.98 -3.53 19.57
C LYS A 57 -6.62 -3.98 18.14
N LEU A 58 -7.62 -4.29 17.32
CA LEU A 58 -7.41 -4.60 15.91
C LEU A 58 -6.87 -3.38 15.15
N ASP A 59 -7.43 -2.21 15.39
CA ASP A 59 -6.97 -0.95 14.79
C ASP A 59 -5.52 -0.61 15.19
N GLU A 60 -5.18 -0.80 16.47
CA GLU A 60 -3.82 -0.65 16.96
C GLU A 60 -2.84 -1.61 16.25
N LEU A 61 -3.21 -2.88 16.11
CA LEU A 61 -2.37 -3.87 15.42
C LEU A 61 -2.16 -3.54 13.94
N LEU A 62 -3.17 -2.99 13.26
CA LEU A 62 -3.06 -2.56 11.87
C LEU A 62 -2.13 -1.37 11.71
N ARG A 63 -2.22 -0.38 12.61
CA ARG A 63 -1.31 0.76 12.64
C ARG A 63 0.12 0.31 12.90
N ASN A 64 0.36 -0.47 13.93
CA ASN A 64 1.69 -0.98 14.28
C ASN A 64 2.30 -1.80 13.14
N PHE A 65 1.48 -2.55 12.38
CA PHE A 65 1.96 -3.29 11.23
C PHE A 65 2.38 -2.36 10.08
N ARG A 66 1.62 -1.29 9.84
CA ARG A 66 1.95 -0.28 8.83
C ARG A 66 3.23 0.46 9.19
N ASP A 67 3.34 0.90 10.44
CA ASP A 67 4.54 1.55 10.96
C ASP A 67 5.77 0.63 10.85
N TYR A 68 5.61 -0.65 11.16
CA TYR A 68 6.67 -1.64 10.98
C TYR A 68 7.13 -1.78 9.52
N LEU A 69 6.22 -1.75 8.55
CA LEU A 69 6.57 -1.80 7.12
C LEU A 69 7.30 -0.52 6.68
N GLU A 70 6.86 0.62 7.16
CA GLU A 70 7.49 1.91 6.91
C GLU A 70 8.90 1.95 7.50
N ASP A 71 9.02 1.70 8.79
CA ASP A 71 10.29 1.79 9.53
C ASP A 71 11.31 0.75 9.08
N THR A 72 10.87 -0.47 8.80
CA THR A 72 11.79 -1.60 8.51
C THR A 72 12.15 -1.69 7.03
N TYR A 73 11.24 -1.34 6.14
CA TYR A 73 11.38 -1.59 4.70
C TYR A 73 11.26 -0.32 3.86
N GLY A 74 10.93 0.82 4.46
CA GLY A 74 10.62 2.04 3.72
C GLY A 74 9.45 1.85 2.75
N MET A 75 8.45 1.05 3.15
CA MET A 75 7.22 0.84 2.40
C MET A 75 6.15 1.80 2.93
N TRP A 76 6.09 3.00 2.36
CA TRP A 76 5.20 4.09 2.78
C TRP A 76 3.72 3.77 2.62
N SER A 77 3.36 3.03 1.56
CA SER A 77 2.02 2.48 1.37
C SER A 77 2.09 0.97 1.29
N TYR A 78 1.06 0.28 1.80
CA TYR A 78 1.00 -1.17 1.71
C TYR A 78 0.83 -1.62 0.25
N THR A 79 1.94 -1.98 -0.38
CA THR A 79 1.97 -2.44 -1.77
C THR A 79 2.11 -3.95 -1.82
N ASN A 80 1.21 -4.61 -2.50
CA ASN A 80 1.17 -6.06 -2.60
C ASN A 80 1.01 -6.55 -4.05
N SER A 81 1.30 -7.82 -4.28
CA SER A 81 1.26 -8.44 -5.60
C SER A 81 -0.14 -8.42 -6.24
N SER A 82 -1.21 -8.54 -5.47
CA SER A 82 -2.57 -8.46 -6.02
C SER A 82 -2.88 -7.09 -6.58
N PHE A 83 -2.50 -6.03 -5.86
CA PHE A 83 -2.65 -4.66 -6.33
C PHE A 83 -1.85 -4.41 -7.61
N THR A 84 -0.56 -4.76 -7.61
CA THR A 84 0.31 -4.50 -8.78
C THR A 84 -0.05 -5.35 -9.99
N ASN A 85 -0.57 -6.58 -9.79
CA ASN A 85 -1.12 -7.38 -10.88
C ASN A 85 -2.39 -6.76 -11.48
N ALA A 86 -3.28 -6.23 -10.64
CA ALA A 86 -4.48 -5.53 -11.12
C ALA A 86 -4.11 -4.25 -11.88
N LEU A 87 -3.17 -3.47 -11.33
CA LEU A 87 -2.65 -2.27 -11.98
C LEU A 87 -1.97 -2.61 -13.33
N SER A 88 -1.16 -3.66 -13.38
CA SER A 88 -0.51 -4.12 -14.61
C SER A 88 -1.54 -4.48 -15.70
N LYS A 89 -2.63 -5.15 -15.33
CA LYS A 89 -3.74 -5.45 -16.25
C LYS A 89 -4.43 -4.17 -16.75
N TYR A 90 -4.66 -3.21 -15.86
CA TYR A 90 -5.26 -1.92 -16.23
C TYR A 90 -4.38 -1.16 -17.22
N LEU A 91 -3.08 -1.09 -16.97
CA LEU A 91 -2.11 -0.41 -17.83
C LEU A 91 -1.91 -1.10 -19.18
N ASN A 92 -2.21 -2.38 -19.27
CA ASN A 92 -2.18 -3.18 -20.51
C ASN A 92 -0.87 -3.02 -21.31
N GLY A 93 0.27 -3.02 -20.62
CA GLY A 93 1.59 -2.91 -21.24
C GLY A 93 1.98 -1.50 -21.71
N ALA A 94 1.15 -0.47 -21.48
CA ALA A 94 1.46 0.90 -21.85
C ALA A 94 2.69 1.42 -21.08
N PRO A 95 3.52 2.30 -21.69
CA PRO A 95 4.62 2.95 -21.00
C PRO A 95 4.14 3.81 -19.82
N VAL A 96 4.85 3.74 -18.70
CA VAL A 96 4.49 4.35 -17.43
C VAL A 96 5.66 5.10 -16.82
N LEU A 97 5.38 6.21 -16.19
CA LEU A 97 6.29 6.94 -15.30
C LEU A 97 5.74 6.91 -13.86
N GLU A 98 6.50 6.38 -12.93
CA GLU A 98 6.26 6.55 -11.50
C GLU A 98 7.12 7.69 -10.97
N ILE A 99 6.47 8.74 -10.46
CA ILE A 99 7.09 9.89 -9.78
C ILE A 99 6.90 9.75 -8.28
N MET A 100 7.82 10.32 -7.50
CA MET A 100 7.80 10.20 -6.03
C MET A 100 7.72 8.74 -5.58
N ALA A 101 8.52 7.88 -6.23
CA ALA A 101 8.41 6.43 -6.10
C ALA A 101 8.89 5.87 -4.75
N GLY A 102 9.54 6.70 -3.91
CA GLY A 102 10.15 6.25 -2.68
C GLY A 102 11.17 5.13 -2.97
N ASN A 103 10.98 3.94 -2.38
CA ASN A 103 11.82 2.78 -2.64
C ASN A 103 11.42 1.95 -3.88
N GLY A 104 10.38 2.37 -4.62
CA GLY A 104 10.01 1.79 -5.91
C GLY A 104 9.21 0.49 -5.84
N TYR A 105 8.45 0.25 -4.80
CA TYR A 105 7.66 -0.98 -4.64
C TYR A 105 6.61 -1.17 -5.73
N ILE A 106 5.93 -0.10 -6.19
CA ILE A 106 4.94 -0.21 -7.25
C ILE A 106 5.63 -0.59 -8.57
N SER A 107 6.68 0.14 -8.97
CA SER A 107 7.47 -0.18 -10.16
C SER A 107 8.03 -1.60 -10.11
N LYS A 108 8.51 -2.05 -8.94
CA LYS A 108 8.98 -3.43 -8.76
C LYS A 108 7.86 -4.45 -9.03
N GLY A 109 6.67 -4.22 -8.48
CA GLY A 109 5.53 -5.09 -8.71
C GLY A 109 5.07 -5.11 -10.16
N LEU A 110 5.06 -3.97 -10.83
CA LEU A 110 4.75 -3.88 -12.26
C LEU A 110 5.77 -4.65 -13.11
N ARG A 111 7.07 -4.49 -12.85
CA ARG A 111 8.14 -5.24 -13.54
C ARG A 111 8.03 -6.75 -13.29
N ASN A 112 7.63 -7.16 -12.09
CA ASN A 112 7.38 -8.57 -11.80
C ASN A 112 6.18 -9.11 -12.57
N SER A 113 5.13 -8.29 -12.75
CA SER A 113 3.89 -8.68 -13.47
C SER A 113 4.08 -8.67 -14.98
N ASN A 114 4.85 -7.72 -15.51
CA ASN A 114 5.15 -7.58 -16.95
C ASN A 114 6.59 -7.09 -17.15
N PRO A 115 7.56 -8.01 -17.28
CA PRO A 115 8.97 -7.66 -17.44
C PRO A 115 9.31 -6.88 -18.73
N HIS A 116 8.42 -6.89 -19.72
CA HIS A 116 8.63 -6.19 -21.00
C HIS A 116 8.03 -4.78 -21.05
N GLN A 117 7.30 -4.37 -20.01
CA GLN A 117 6.71 -3.05 -19.95
C GLN A 117 7.78 -1.97 -19.73
N THR A 118 7.68 -0.86 -20.46
CA THR A 118 8.51 0.32 -20.22
C THR A 118 8.01 1.03 -18.96
N ILE A 119 8.87 1.07 -17.93
CA ILE A 119 8.57 1.70 -16.65
C ILE A 119 9.74 2.57 -16.26
N TYR A 120 9.51 3.89 -16.22
CA TYR A 120 10.43 4.87 -15.64
C TYR A 120 10.06 5.05 -14.17
N THR A 121 11.06 4.99 -13.30
CA THR A 121 10.86 5.11 -11.84
C THR A 121 11.75 6.21 -11.33
N THR A 122 11.16 7.27 -10.78
CA THR A 122 11.90 8.46 -10.35
C THR A 122 11.50 8.89 -8.94
N ASP A 123 12.46 9.45 -8.22
CA ASP A 123 12.26 10.04 -6.90
C ASP A 123 13.35 11.11 -6.67
N SER A 124 13.04 12.20 -5.98
CA SER A 124 14.04 13.21 -5.63
C SER A 124 15.07 12.70 -4.63
N GLN A 125 14.69 11.72 -3.82
CA GLN A 125 15.48 11.13 -2.74
C GLN A 125 15.92 12.16 -1.67
N GLU A 126 15.26 13.31 -1.57
CA GLU A 126 15.56 14.33 -0.57
C GLU A 126 15.30 13.83 0.85
N TRP A 127 14.28 13.00 1.02
CA TRP A 127 13.91 12.36 2.28
C TRP A 127 14.97 11.36 2.80
N VAL A 128 15.89 10.89 1.96
CA VAL A 128 16.94 9.92 2.33
C VAL A 128 17.89 10.47 3.39
N THR A 129 18.03 11.78 3.49
CA THR A 129 18.86 12.44 4.50
C THR A 129 18.15 12.60 5.83
N GLU A 130 16.83 12.54 5.84
CA GLU A 130 15.98 12.74 7.02
C GLU A 130 15.60 11.42 7.70
N ASN A 131 15.64 10.32 6.96
CA ASN A 131 15.19 9.00 7.43
C ASN A 131 16.19 7.90 7.06
N GLU A 132 16.80 7.26 8.05
CA GLU A 132 17.73 6.14 7.80
C GLU A 132 17.05 4.91 7.21
N THR A 133 15.74 4.77 7.40
CA THR A 133 14.94 3.61 6.97
C THR A 133 14.64 3.59 5.48
N GLY A 134 14.76 4.73 4.81
CA GLY A 134 14.43 4.88 3.39
C GLY A 134 15.45 4.35 2.38
N LYS A 135 16.59 3.82 2.81
CA LYS A 135 17.75 3.54 1.93
C LYS A 135 17.79 2.17 1.25
N HIS A 136 16.66 1.52 1.05
CA HIS A 136 16.63 0.18 0.45
C HIS A 136 15.74 0.13 -0.80
N PRO A 137 16.13 0.77 -1.91
CA PRO A 137 15.37 0.69 -3.15
C PRO A 137 15.27 -0.77 -3.61
N VAL A 138 14.05 -1.22 -3.90
CA VAL A 138 13.78 -2.59 -4.35
C VAL A 138 13.90 -2.75 -5.87
N THR A 139 14.13 -1.64 -6.56
CA THR A 139 14.33 -1.57 -8.02
C THR A 139 15.21 -0.37 -8.36
N SER A 140 15.62 -0.24 -9.62
CA SER A 140 16.35 0.94 -10.09
C SER A 140 15.45 2.17 -10.05
N ILE A 141 15.94 3.25 -9.45
CA ILE A 141 15.25 4.53 -9.31
C ILE A 141 16.19 5.62 -9.79
N GLU A 142 15.73 6.46 -10.71
CA GLU A 142 16.47 7.62 -11.15
C GLU A 142 16.21 8.79 -10.20
N LYS A 143 17.26 9.47 -9.79
CA LYS A 143 17.15 10.65 -8.93
C LYS A 143 16.69 11.86 -9.75
N LEU A 144 15.39 12.11 -9.75
CA LEU A 144 14.74 13.26 -10.38
C LEU A 144 13.54 13.69 -9.53
N ASP A 145 13.34 14.97 -9.37
CA ASP A 145 12.07 15.49 -8.86
C ASP A 145 10.92 15.26 -9.87
N ALA A 146 9.69 15.43 -9.39
CA ALA A 146 8.50 15.13 -10.18
C ALA A 146 8.39 15.97 -11.46
N ILE A 147 8.77 17.25 -11.41
CA ILE A 147 8.68 18.16 -12.55
C ILE A 147 9.73 17.78 -13.61
N ALA A 148 10.97 17.59 -13.18
CA ALA A 148 12.06 17.16 -14.06
C ALA A 148 11.79 15.80 -14.70
N ALA A 149 11.15 14.88 -13.95
CA ALA A 149 10.75 13.58 -14.46
C ALA A 149 9.66 13.68 -15.55
N ILE A 150 8.65 14.53 -15.35
CA ILE A 150 7.60 14.77 -16.34
C ILE A 150 8.19 15.47 -17.58
N ASP A 151 9.06 16.45 -17.41
CA ASP A 151 9.71 17.12 -18.53
C ASP A 151 10.55 16.15 -19.37
N LYS A 152 11.23 15.21 -18.70
CA LYS A 152 12.08 14.22 -19.38
C LYS A 152 11.29 13.11 -20.07
N TYR A 153 10.30 12.55 -19.42
CA TYR A 153 9.62 11.31 -19.84
C TYR A 153 8.16 11.50 -20.24
N GLY A 154 7.54 12.65 -19.96
CA GLY A 154 6.12 12.85 -20.15
C GLY A 154 5.63 12.59 -21.57
N ASN A 155 6.45 12.84 -22.59
CA ASN A 155 6.11 12.57 -23.99
C ASN A 155 6.29 11.09 -24.39
N GLU A 156 6.91 10.27 -23.55
CA GLU A 156 7.21 8.88 -23.82
C GLU A 156 6.24 7.91 -23.12
N VAL A 157 5.40 8.43 -22.23
CA VAL A 157 4.52 7.61 -21.39
C VAL A 157 3.05 7.93 -21.60
N HIS A 158 2.21 6.93 -21.37
CA HIS A 158 0.74 7.09 -21.43
C HIS A 158 0.15 7.34 -20.04
N TYR A 159 0.84 6.96 -18.99
CA TYR A 159 0.38 7.09 -17.60
C TYR A 159 1.48 7.61 -16.71
N VAL A 160 1.10 8.46 -15.77
CA VAL A 160 1.92 8.89 -14.65
C VAL A 160 1.29 8.33 -13.37
N ILE A 161 2.09 7.64 -12.57
CA ILE A 161 1.70 7.14 -11.27
C ILE A 161 2.35 8.01 -10.21
N MET A 162 1.53 8.50 -9.29
CA MET A 162 1.96 9.17 -8.07
C MET A 162 1.20 8.55 -6.90
N SER A 163 1.93 7.94 -5.98
CA SER A 163 1.34 7.28 -4.82
C SER A 163 2.03 7.75 -3.57
N TRP A 164 1.23 8.15 -2.57
CA TRP A 164 1.73 8.59 -1.29
C TRP A 164 2.69 9.78 -1.37
N ALA A 165 2.28 10.83 -2.08
CA ALA A 165 3.01 12.10 -2.10
C ALA A 165 3.09 12.68 -0.68
N PRO A 166 4.26 13.25 -0.28
CA PRO A 166 4.38 13.87 1.03
C PRO A 166 3.47 15.07 1.16
N ASP A 167 2.83 15.20 2.31
CA ASP A 167 2.13 16.42 2.71
C ASP A 167 3.15 17.52 2.99
N LYS A 168 2.94 18.69 2.42
CA LYS A 168 3.73 19.89 2.71
C LYS A 168 2.94 20.86 3.55
#